data_5d977579a93efc4872a139daa3ad3450
#
_entry.id   5d977579a93efc4872a139daa3ad3450
#
_cell.length_a   1.000
_cell.length_b   1.000
_cell.length_c   1.000
_cell.angle_alpha   90.00
_cell.angle_beta   90.00
_cell.angle_gamma   90.00
#
_symmetry.space_group_name_H-M   'P 1'
#
loop_
_entity.id
_entity.type
_entity.pdbx_description
1 polymer ?
#
loop_
_entity_poly.entity_id
_entity_poly.type
_entity_poly.pdbx_seq_one_letter_code
_entity_poly.pdbx_strand_id
1 'polypeptide(L)'
;RHSFPTRRSSDLAHIPFIFLSAKSERNDLRKGMEMGADDYITKPFSDSELINAIRARLEKIKIQQNHGGKAIETWHQIVSDLGNKDEMYKTLENHDIIEYKKKQTIYAEGQHPNKLYYIENGKVKIFKTSDGGKELITGLLSSGDFFGHIPLIENVVYDEFAETLEASSIRVIPRKEFEELLATNQEVALKVIKLLANNIAEKEQQLVALAYHSLRKRVADALLTLKRKYANEAEENFSISISREDLANIAGTATESLIRTLSDFKNEKLIEIKEGKITILAERKLLNLFN
;
A
#
# COMPACT_ATOMS: atom_id res chain seq x y z
N ARG A 1 23.09 -36.81 -21.31
CA ARG A 1 22.46 -35.55 -21.86
C ARG A 1 21.55 -35.02 -20.79
N HIS A 2 21.99 -33.98 -20.08
CA HIS A 2 21.17 -33.28 -19.11
C HIS A 2 20.46 -32.16 -19.88
N SER A 3 19.15 -32.30 -20.12
CA SER A 3 18.33 -31.22 -20.63
C SER A 3 18.06 -30.23 -19.50
N PHE A 4 18.60 -29.03 -19.63
CA PHE A 4 18.27 -27.94 -18.73
C PHE A 4 16.86 -27.43 -19.07
N PRO A 5 16.00 -27.15 -18.07
CA PRO A 5 14.72 -26.55 -18.34
C PRO A 5 14.93 -25.17 -18.94
N THR A 6 14.58 -25.02 -20.20
CA THR A 6 14.58 -23.69 -20.85
C THR A 6 13.42 -22.88 -20.26
N ARG A 7 13.72 -21.67 -19.80
CA ARG A 7 12.77 -20.66 -19.29
C ARG A 7 11.84 -20.15 -20.41
N ARG A 8 11.12 -21.08 -21.06
CA ARG A 8 10.28 -20.79 -22.24
C ARG A 8 8.79 -20.75 -21.96
N SER A 9 8.34 -20.95 -20.71
CA SER A 9 6.95 -20.69 -20.38
C SER A 9 6.83 -19.23 -19.93
N SER A 10 5.95 -18.48 -20.55
CA SER A 10 5.64 -17.07 -20.25
C SER A 10 5.31 -16.84 -18.77
N ASP A 11 4.86 -17.87 -18.06
CA ASP A 11 4.38 -17.81 -16.70
C ASP A 11 5.50 -17.76 -15.63
N LEU A 12 6.73 -18.17 -15.98
CA LEU A 12 7.87 -18.20 -15.07
C LEU A 12 8.92 -17.08 -15.35
N ALA A 13 8.68 -16.24 -16.34
CA ALA A 13 9.64 -15.22 -16.77
C ALA A 13 9.95 -14.18 -15.69
N HIS A 14 9.04 -13.98 -14.73
CA HIS A 14 9.14 -13.02 -13.64
C HIS A 14 9.68 -13.60 -12.33
N ILE A 15 9.93 -14.94 -12.26
CA ILE A 15 10.47 -15.59 -11.07
C ILE A 15 12.00 -15.59 -11.14
N PRO A 16 12.74 -15.12 -10.10
CA PRO A 16 14.20 -15.17 -10.09
C PRO A 16 14.71 -16.59 -10.15
N PHE A 17 15.74 -16.79 -10.91
CA PHE A 17 16.36 -18.08 -11.10
C PHE A 17 17.83 -18.06 -10.68
N ILE A 18 18.19 -18.89 -9.71
CA ILE A 18 19.55 -18.99 -9.16
C ILE A 18 20.12 -20.36 -9.52
N PHE A 19 21.29 -20.40 -10.18
CA PHE A 19 22.02 -21.64 -10.41
C PHE A 19 22.82 -22.06 -9.17
N LEU A 20 22.64 -23.33 -8.77
CA LEU A 20 23.48 -23.99 -7.76
C LEU A 20 24.33 -25.06 -8.46
N SER A 21 25.63 -24.83 -8.62
CA SER A 21 26.49 -25.72 -9.40
C SER A 21 27.83 -26.01 -8.70
N ALA A 22 28.39 -27.20 -8.96
CA ALA A 22 29.73 -27.55 -8.53
C ALA A 22 30.84 -26.98 -9.45
N LYS A 23 30.47 -26.34 -10.56
CA LYS A 23 31.39 -25.72 -11.52
C LYS A 23 31.70 -24.30 -11.10
N SER A 24 33.00 -24.01 -10.91
CA SER A 24 33.50 -22.73 -10.41
C SER A 24 34.29 -21.92 -11.45
N GLU A 25 34.45 -22.43 -12.68
CA GLU A 25 35.24 -21.74 -13.70
C GLU A 25 34.49 -20.51 -14.24
N ARG A 26 35.24 -19.44 -14.53
CA ARG A 26 34.68 -18.17 -15.05
C ARG A 26 33.81 -18.36 -16.31
N ASN A 27 34.16 -19.32 -17.16
CA ASN A 27 33.41 -19.61 -18.39
C ASN A 27 32.05 -20.28 -18.09
N ASP A 28 31.95 -21.09 -17.03
CA ASP A 28 30.69 -21.74 -16.63
C ASP A 28 29.74 -20.74 -15.93
N LEU A 29 30.31 -19.82 -15.14
CA LEU A 29 29.58 -18.67 -14.55
C LEU A 29 28.96 -17.80 -15.65
N ARG A 30 29.76 -17.46 -16.68
CA ARG A 30 29.30 -16.62 -17.79
C ARG A 30 28.19 -17.29 -18.61
N LYS A 31 28.32 -18.59 -18.88
CA LYS A 31 27.27 -19.38 -19.55
C LYS A 31 25.98 -19.43 -18.73
N GLY A 32 26.07 -19.57 -17.41
CA GLY A 32 24.91 -19.55 -16.53
C GLY A 32 24.15 -18.22 -16.63
N MET A 33 24.87 -17.10 -16.63
CA MET A 33 24.28 -15.76 -16.78
C MET A 33 23.72 -15.52 -18.19
N GLU A 34 24.41 -15.99 -19.23
CA GLU A 34 23.91 -15.91 -20.63
C GLU A 34 22.64 -16.75 -20.86
N MET A 35 22.41 -17.79 -20.04
CA MET A 35 21.18 -18.58 -20.01
C MET A 35 20.01 -17.90 -19.26
N GLY A 36 20.21 -16.68 -18.78
CA GLY A 36 19.18 -15.89 -18.13
C GLY A 36 19.02 -16.17 -16.64
N ALA A 37 20.07 -16.67 -15.97
CA ALA A 37 20.06 -16.76 -14.52
C ALA A 37 20.20 -15.36 -13.90
N ASP A 38 19.50 -15.15 -12.77
CA ASP A 38 19.62 -13.92 -12.00
C ASP A 38 20.80 -13.98 -11.05
N ASP A 39 21.25 -15.20 -10.66
CA ASP A 39 22.45 -15.42 -9.85
C ASP A 39 23.01 -16.83 -10.03
N TYR A 40 24.26 -17.02 -9.50
CA TYR A 40 24.98 -18.28 -9.58
C TYR A 40 25.77 -18.52 -8.29
N ILE A 41 25.53 -19.65 -7.63
CA ILE A 41 26.21 -20.04 -6.41
C ILE A 41 26.97 -21.34 -6.64
N THR A 42 28.26 -21.36 -6.28
CA THR A 42 29.12 -22.54 -6.41
C THR A 42 29.05 -23.41 -5.16
N LYS A 43 28.98 -24.72 -5.36
CA LYS A 43 29.09 -25.71 -4.27
C LYS A 43 30.57 -25.98 -3.94
N PRO A 44 30.97 -26.09 -2.65
CA PRO A 44 30.12 -25.97 -1.45
C PRO A 44 29.82 -24.51 -1.09
N PHE A 45 28.61 -24.23 -0.63
CA PHE A 45 28.15 -22.91 -0.16
C PHE A 45 27.63 -23.01 1.28
N SER A 46 27.66 -21.91 1.99
CA SER A 46 27.09 -21.78 3.33
C SER A 46 25.62 -21.41 3.25
N ASP A 47 24.83 -21.75 4.29
CA ASP A 47 23.44 -21.35 4.39
C ASP A 47 23.27 -19.84 4.28
N SER A 48 24.23 -19.07 4.85
CA SER A 48 24.23 -17.61 4.77
C SER A 48 24.42 -17.09 3.34
N GLU A 49 25.24 -17.70 2.51
CA GLU A 49 25.43 -17.32 1.11
C GLU A 49 24.17 -17.56 0.30
N LEU A 50 23.53 -18.72 0.48
CA LEU A 50 22.27 -19.04 -0.22
C LEU A 50 21.15 -18.09 0.20
N ILE A 51 20.98 -17.87 1.49
CA ILE A 51 19.94 -16.95 2.03
C ILE A 51 20.19 -15.53 1.55
N ASN A 52 21.44 -15.04 1.54
CA ASN A 52 21.76 -13.70 1.07
C ASN A 52 21.52 -13.54 -0.43
N ALA A 53 21.85 -14.53 -1.26
CA ALA A 53 21.57 -14.50 -2.69
C ALA A 53 20.06 -14.48 -2.97
N ILE A 54 19.28 -15.35 -2.32
CA ILE A 54 17.82 -15.36 -2.42
C ILE A 54 17.25 -14.01 -1.99
N ARG A 55 17.68 -13.49 -0.84
CA ARG A 55 17.20 -12.20 -0.29
C ARG A 55 17.51 -11.04 -1.23
N ALA A 56 18.73 -10.94 -1.77
CA ALA A 56 19.12 -9.89 -2.69
C ALA A 56 18.30 -9.91 -3.98
N ARG A 57 17.89 -11.09 -4.47
CA ARG A 57 17.07 -11.22 -5.68
C ARG A 57 15.60 -10.92 -5.40
N LEU A 58 15.08 -11.34 -4.26
CA LEU A 58 13.73 -10.98 -3.82
C LEU A 58 13.60 -9.50 -3.52
N GLU A 59 14.64 -8.86 -2.94
CA GLU A 59 14.68 -7.40 -2.77
C GLU A 59 14.71 -6.66 -4.12
N LYS A 60 15.50 -7.14 -5.09
CA LYS A 60 15.54 -6.56 -6.44
C LYS A 60 14.17 -6.65 -7.14
N ILE A 61 13.44 -7.75 -6.96
CA ILE A 61 12.06 -7.88 -7.44
C ILE A 61 11.12 -6.97 -6.66
N LYS A 62 11.26 -6.90 -5.34
CA LYS A 62 10.49 -5.93 -4.53
C LYS A 62 10.76 -4.49 -4.96
N ILE A 63 11.98 -4.13 -5.32
CA ILE A 63 12.32 -2.81 -5.87
C ILE A 63 11.73 -2.62 -7.27
N GLN A 64 11.73 -3.64 -8.12
CA GLN A 64 11.06 -3.61 -9.43
C GLN A 64 9.52 -3.68 -9.32
N GLN A 65 8.98 -4.35 -8.30
CA GLN A 65 7.56 -4.39 -7.97
C GLN A 65 7.12 -3.22 -7.06
N ASN A 66 8.03 -2.56 -6.35
CA ASN A 66 7.80 -1.27 -5.67
C ASN A 66 7.62 -0.07 -6.64
N HIS A 67 7.60 -0.33 -7.94
CA HIS A 67 6.83 0.54 -8.82
C HIS A 67 5.31 0.45 -8.55
N GLY A 68 4.86 -0.44 -7.65
CA GLY A 68 3.51 -0.52 -7.10
C GLY A 68 3.21 0.41 -5.92
N GLY A 69 4.18 1.18 -5.40
CA GLY A 69 3.91 2.35 -4.52
C GLY A 69 3.19 3.50 -5.23
N LYS A 70 2.89 3.31 -6.50
CA LYS A 70 2.23 4.24 -7.41
C LYS A 70 0.73 4.05 -7.58
N ALA A 71 0.06 3.25 -6.77
CA ALA A 71 -1.40 3.12 -6.90
C ALA A 71 -2.13 4.44 -6.58
N ILE A 72 -1.50 5.32 -5.83
CA ILE A 72 -2.06 6.63 -5.46
C ILE A 72 -1.65 7.72 -6.45
N GLU A 73 -0.42 7.71 -6.93
CA GLU A 73 -0.03 8.46 -8.13
C GLU A 73 -0.89 8.05 -9.34
N THR A 74 -1.50 6.88 -9.29
CA THR A 74 -2.25 6.28 -10.39
C THR A 74 -3.51 7.06 -10.73
N TRP A 75 -4.29 7.60 -9.78
CA TRP A 75 -5.43 8.43 -10.16
C TRP A 75 -5.02 9.80 -10.70
N HIS A 76 -4.02 10.46 -10.09
CA HIS A 76 -3.45 11.67 -10.67
C HIS A 76 -2.76 11.40 -12.02
N GLN A 77 -2.03 10.30 -12.16
CA GLN A 77 -1.47 9.85 -13.45
C GLN A 77 -2.54 9.34 -14.40
N ILE A 78 -3.55 8.61 -13.93
CA ILE A 78 -4.69 8.18 -14.71
C ILE A 78 -5.42 9.38 -15.31
N VAL A 79 -5.68 10.39 -14.51
CA VAL A 79 -6.31 11.62 -14.94
C VAL A 79 -5.34 12.47 -15.80
N SER A 80 -4.03 12.38 -15.57
CA SER A 80 -3.01 13.08 -16.37
C SER A 80 -2.69 12.40 -17.72
N ASP A 81 -2.80 11.06 -17.79
CA ASP A 81 -2.49 10.26 -18.98
C ASP A 81 -3.71 10.06 -19.91
N LEU A 82 -4.90 10.35 -19.42
CA LEU A 82 -6.08 10.48 -20.26
C LEU A 82 -5.99 11.75 -21.11
N GLY A 83 -5.22 11.89 -22.11
CA GLY A 83 -5.11 13.04 -23.02
C GLY A 83 -6.28 14.02 -23.17
N ASN A 84 -7.37 13.79 -22.46
CA ASN A 84 -8.53 14.64 -22.16
C ASN A 84 -8.64 14.90 -20.65
N LYS A 85 -7.65 15.60 -20.08
CA LYS A 85 -7.73 16.16 -18.72
C LYS A 85 -9.04 16.92 -18.47
N ASP A 86 -9.62 17.46 -19.52
CA ASP A 86 -10.77 18.34 -19.45
C ASP A 86 -12.10 17.67 -19.13
N GLU A 87 -12.39 16.43 -19.58
CA GLU A 87 -13.74 15.86 -19.40
C GLU A 87 -13.98 15.31 -17.98
N MET A 88 -13.03 14.59 -17.43
CA MET A 88 -13.20 14.05 -16.08
C MET A 88 -13.04 15.11 -14.99
N TYR A 89 -12.13 16.08 -15.16
CA TYR A 89 -12.04 17.25 -14.27
C TYR A 89 -13.26 18.16 -14.41
N LYS A 90 -13.78 18.39 -15.62
CA LYS A 90 -15.05 19.11 -15.83
C LYS A 90 -16.24 18.40 -15.18
N THR A 91 -16.23 17.06 -15.21
CA THR A 91 -17.24 16.28 -14.49
C THR A 91 -17.07 16.47 -12.98
N LEU A 92 -15.83 16.43 -12.45
CA LEU A 92 -15.56 16.66 -11.04
C LEU A 92 -15.90 18.11 -10.61
N GLU A 93 -15.50 19.11 -11.39
CA GLU A 93 -15.70 20.53 -11.06
C GLU A 93 -17.18 20.91 -10.87
N ASN A 94 -18.08 20.20 -11.53
CA ASN A 94 -19.53 20.46 -11.43
C ASN A 94 -20.22 19.80 -10.23
N HIS A 95 -19.49 19.07 -9.37
CA HIS A 95 -20.07 18.36 -8.23
C HIS A 95 -19.88 19.14 -6.92
N ASP A 96 -20.82 18.97 -6.01
CA ASP A 96 -20.81 19.60 -4.70
C ASP A 96 -19.62 19.11 -3.85
N ILE A 97 -18.99 20.05 -3.17
CA ILE A 97 -17.99 19.77 -2.14
C ILE A 97 -18.68 19.83 -0.78
N ILE A 98 -18.50 18.80 0.00
CA ILE A 98 -18.99 18.73 1.38
C ILE A 98 -17.80 18.86 2.33
N GLU A 99 -17.91 19.82 3.25
CA GLU A 99 -16.91 20.04 4.28
C GLU A 99 -17.18 19.14 5.50
N TYR A 100 -16.17 18.38 5.89
CA TYR A 100 -16.22 17.50 7.04
C TYR A 100 -15.22 17.98 8.11
N LYS A 101 -15.67 17.98 9.37
CA LYS A 101 -14.79 18.23 10.51
C LYS A 101 -13.93 16.99 10.78
N LYS A 102 -12.84 17.18 11.54
CA LYS A 102 -12.04 16.05 12.04
C LYS A 102 -12.91 15.07 12.85
N LYS A 103 -12.70 13.77 12.65
CA LYS A 103 -13.46 12.67 13.27
C LYS A 103 -14.96 12.68 12.92
N GLN A 104 -15.29 13.14 11.74
CA GLN A 104 -16.67 13.09 11.23
C GLN A 104 -16.83 11.89 10.32
N THR A 105 -17.87 11.10 10.56
CA THR A 105 -18.25 9.95 9.74
C THR A 105 -18.81 10.43 8.39
N ILE A 106 -18.33 9.85 7.30
CA ILE A 106 -18.78 10.12 5.92
C ILE A 106 -19.87 9.12 5.54
N TYR A 107 -19.62 7.84 5.79
CA TYR A 107 -20.62 6.76 5.71
C TYR A 107 -20.33 5.70 6.78
N ALA A 108 -21.32 4.90 7.09
CA ALA A 108 -21.28 3.85 8.10
C ALA A 108 -21.72 2.50 7.51
N GLU A 109 -21.27 1.42 8.16
CA GLU A 109 -21.72 0.06 7.88
C GLU A 109 -23.26 -0.03 7.87
N GLY A 110 -23.79 -0.83 6.93
CA GLY A 110 -25.23 -1.03 6.72
C GLY A 110 -25.93 0.05 5.90
N GLN A 111 -25.30 1.18 5.60
CA GLN A 111 -25.87 2.21 4.73
C GLN A 111 -25.81 1.79 3.26
N HIS A 112 -26.80 2.18 2.47
CA HIS A 112 -26.79 1.97 1.02
C HIS A 112 -25.90 2.98 0.30
N PRO A 113 -24.97 2.54 -0.58
CA PRO A 113 -24.12 3.42 -1.34
C PRO A 113 -24.94 4.12 -2.44
N ASN A 114 -24.88 5.44 -2.46
CA ASN A 114 -25.53 6.27 -3.50
C ASN A 114 -24.59 7.30 -4.12
N LYS A 115 -23.36 7.34 -3.69
CA LYS A 115 -22.33 8.31 -4.11
C LYS A 115 -20.96 7.66 -4.17
N LEU A 116 -20.16 8.11 -5.14
CA LEU A 116 -18.71 7.96 -5.12
C LEU A 116 -18.13 9.20 -4.47
N TYR A 117 -17.07 9.04 -3.70
CA TYR A 117 -16.40 10.11 -2.99
C TYR A 117 -15.00 10.36 -3.55
N TYR A 118 -14.63 11.64 -3.66
CA TYR A 118 -13.30 12.09 -4.04
C TYR A 118 -12.75 13.08 -3.02
N ILE A 119 -11.55 12.87 -2.51
CA ILE A 119 -10.93 13.76 -1.52
C ILE A 119 -10.25 14.91 -2.25
N GLU A 120 -10.84 16.10 -2.18
CA GLU A 120 -10.23 17.31 -2.68
C GLU A 120 -9.07 17.75 -1.79
N ASN A 121 -9.32 17.76 -0.48
CA ASN A 121 -8.32 18.07 0.53
C ASN A 121 -8.61 17.31 1.83
N GLY A 122 -7.56 16.90 2.55
CA GLY A 122 -7.66 16.24 3.83
C GLY A 122 -7.27 14.76 3.81
N LYS A 123 -7.65 14.05 4.89
CA LYS A 123 -7.30 12.64 5.11
C LYS A 123 -8.48 11.88 5.66
N VAL A 124 -8.73 10.70 5.13
CA VAL A 124 -9.83 9.80 5.51
C VAL A 124 -9.27 8.43 5.87
N LYS A 125 -9.81 7.81 6.92
CA LYS A 125 -9.61 6.41 7.25
C LYS A 125 -10.82 5.59 6.85
N ILE A 126 -10.57 4.39 6.35
CA ILE A 126 -11.57 3.33 6.17
C ILE A 126 -11.28 2.27 7.24
N PHE A 127 -12.30 1.84 7.95
CA PHE A 127 -12.12 0.85 9.01
C PHE A 127 -13.32 -0.06 9.15
N LYS A 128 -13.08 -1.24 9.71
CA LYS A 128 -14.10 -2.20 10.10
C LYS A 128 -14.10 -2.35 11.62
N THR A 129 -15.27 -2.68 12.16
CA THR A 129 -15.45 -2.87 13.60
C THR A 129 -15.74 -4.34 13.88
N SER A 130 -15.08 -4.91 14.87
CA SER A 130 -15.41 -6.25 15.37
C SER A 130 -16.65 -6.20 16.26
N ASP A 131 -17.28 -7.36 16.54
CA ASP A 131 -18.41 -7.49 17.47
C ASP A 131 -18.11 -6.92 18.87
N GLY A 132 -16.86 -6.90 19.27
CA GLY A 132 -16.38 -6.29 20.51
C GLY A 132 -16.08 -4.79 20.44
N GLY A 133 -16.44 -4.11 19.36
CA GLY A 133 -16.24 -2.68 19.16
C GLY A 133 -14.78 -2.25 18.88
N LYS A 134 -13.88 -3.19 18.60
CA LYS A 134 -12.50 -2.86 18.22
C LYS A 134 -12.44 -2.50 16.73
N GLU A 135 -11.83 -1.37 16.45
CA GLU A 135 -11.58 -0.92 15.07
C GLU A 135 -10.30 -1.54 14.51
N LEU A 136 -10.34 -1.86 13.21
CA LEU A 136 -9.18 -2.16 12.38
C LEU A 136 -9.20 -1.21 11.18
N ILE A 137 -8.20 -0.35 11.07
CA ILE A 137 -8.07 0.53 9.92
C ILE A 137 -7.55 -0.30 8.74
N THR A 138 -8.40 -0.40 7.72
CA THR A 138 -8.16 -1.17 6.51
C THR A 138 -7.73 -0.30 5.33
N GLY A 139 -7.93 1.02 5.41
CA GLY A 139 -7.54 1.97 4.37
C GLY A 139 -7.18 3.34 4.94
N LEU A 140 -6.16 3.96 4.34
CA LEU A 140 -5.77 5.34 4.59
C LEU A 140 -5.80 6.08 3.26
N LEU A 141 -6.52 7.19 3.22
CA LEU A 141 -6.79 7.96 2.00
C LEU A 141 -6.36 9.40 2.19
N SER A 142 -5.97 10.06 1.09
CA SER A 142 -5.50 11.44 1.03
C SER A 142 -6.11 12.19 -0.16
N SER A 143 -5.80 13.46 -0.29
CA SER A 143 -6.19 14.26 -1.45
C SER A 143 -5.85 13.54 -2.75
N GLY A 144 -6.80 13.50 -3.68
CA GLY A 144 -6.70 12.78 -4.96
C GLY A 144 -7.24 11.35 -4.94
N ASP A 145 -7.59 10.79 -3.79
CA ASP A 145 -8.13 9.44 -3.71
C ASP A 145 -9.66 9.40 -3.86
N PHE A 146 -10.14 8.33 -4.52
CA PHE A 146 -11.55 7.96 -4.57
C PHE A 146 -11.86 6.83 -3.60
N PHE A 147 -13.06 6.85 -3.04
CA PHE A 147 -13.51 5.79 -2.14
C PHE A 147 -15.03 5.58 -2.17
N GLY A 148 -15.49 4.49 -1.58
CA GLY A 148 -16.91 4.10 -1.60
C GLY A 148 -17.35 3.46 -2.91
N HIS A 149 -16.42 3.16 -3.83
CA HIS A 149 -16.70 2.59 -5.16
C HIS A 149 -17.06 1.09 -5.13
N ILE A 150 -16.47 0.30 -4.21
CA ILE A 150 -16.71 -1.15 -4.16
C ILE A 150 -18.18 -1.47 -3.91
N PRO A 151 -18.84 -0.98 -2.84
CA PRO A 151 -20.26 -1.24 -2.60
C PRO A 151 -21.17 -0.66 -3.69
N LEU A 152 -20.75 0.43 -4.38
CA LEU A 152 -21.48 0.96 -5.53
C LEU A 152 -21.49 -0.03 -6.70
N ILE A 153 -20.33 -0.63 -7.03
CA ILE A 153 -20.16 -1.58 -8.12
C ILE A 153 -20.88 -2.89 -7.82
N GLU A 154 -20.71 -3.41 -6.59
CA GLU A 154 -21.31 -4.67 -6.15
C GLU A 154 -22.81 -4.57 -5.84
N ASN A 155 -23.34 -3.36 -5.72
CA ASN A 155 -24.73 -3.08 -5.33
C ASN A 155 -25.11 -3.68 -3.97
N VAL A 156 -24.20 -3.56 -3.00
CA VAL A 156 -24.36 -4.02 -1.60
C VAL A 156 -24.29 -2.84 -0.65
N VAL A 157 -24.69 -3.03 0.61
CA VAL A 157 -24.50 -2.04 1.66
C VAL A 157 -23.02 -1.93 2.04
N TYR A 158 -22.61 -0.79 2.63
CA TYR A 158 -21.27 -0.65 3.19
C TYR A 158 -21.08 -1.69 4.30
N ASP A 159 -19.95 -2.40 4.27
CA ASP A 159 -19.48 -3.32 5.33
C ASP A 159 -18.30 -2.72 6.10
N GLU A 160 -18.14 -1.39 6.00
CA GLU A 160 -17.06 -0.60 6.58
C GLU A 160 -17.52 0.81 6.89
N PHE A 161 -16.71 1.54 7.64
CA PHE A 161 -16.91 2.95 7.96
C PHE A 161 -15.88 3.80 7.24
N ALA A 162 -16.25 5.03 6.88
CA ALA A 162 -15.33 6.08 6.46
C ALA A 162 -15.41 7.26 7.41
N GLU A 163 -14.26 7.71 7.93
CA GLU A 163 -14.15 8.80 8.89
C GLU A 163 -12.96 9.69 8.56
N THR A 164 -13.11 11.00 8.75
CA THR A 164 -12.05 11.97 8.52
C THR A 164 -11.01 11.96 9.65
N LEU A 165 -9.72 11.92 9.31
CA LEU A 165 -8.61 12.04 10.26
C LEU A 165 -8.27 13.51 10.59
N GLU A 166 -8.64 14.43 9.71
CA GLU A 166 -8.51 15.89 9.85
C GLU A 166 -9.68 16.57 9.14
N ALA A 167 -9.81 17.90 9.24
CA ALA A 167 -10.79 18.64 8.45
C ALA A 167 -10.56 18.38 6.96
N SER A 168 -11.61 18.00 6.24
CA SER A 168 -11.51 17.51 4.87
C SER A 168 -12.63 18.03 4.00
N SER A 169 -12.29 18.37 2.75
CA SER A 169 -13.22 18.77 1.70
C SER A 169 -13.39 17.58 0.73
N ILE A 170 -14.60 17.06 0.62
CA ILE A 170 -14.89 15.84 -0.14
C ILE A 170 -15.93 16.15 -1.20
N ARG A 171 -15.58 15.86 -2.44
CA ARG A 171 -16.48 15.97 -3.58
C ARG A 171 -17.32 14.71 -3.69
N VAL A 172 -18.60 14.86 -3.99
CA VAL A 172 -19.55 13.74 -4.07
C VAL A 172 -20.09 13.60 -5.49
N ILE A 173 -19.95 12.40 -6.04
CA ILE A 173 -20.39 12.07 -7.40
C ILE A 173 -21.59 11.13 -7.28
N PRO A 174 -22.75 11.47 -7.85
CA PRO A 174 -23.91 10.59 -7.82
C PRO A 174 -23.62 9.22 -8.45
N ARG A 175 -24.18 8.15 -7.87
CA ARG A 175 -24.04 6.77 -8.37
C ARG A 175 -24.30 6.66 -9.88
N LYS A 176 -25.38 7.26 -10.36
CA LYS A 176 -25.79 7.17 -11.76
C LYS A 176 -24.70 7.68 -12.71
N GLU A 177 -24.07 8.81 -12.39
CA GLU A 177 -23.02 9.39 -13.21
C GLU A 177 -21.74 8.54 -13.21
N PHE A 178 -21.41 7.93 -12.06
CA PHE A 178 -20.30 6.98 -11.99
C PHE A 178 -20.57 5.72 -12.82
N GLU A 179 -21.78 5.17 -12.76
CA GLU A 179 -22.19 4.03 -13.58
C GLU A 179 -22.17 4.35 -15.08
N GLU A 180 -22.66 5.52 -15.47
CA GLU A 180 -22.60 6.01 -16.86
C GLU A 180 -21.16 6.17 -17.35
N LEU A 181 -20.27 6.71 -16.51
CA LEU A 181 -18.85 6.87 -16.84
C LEU A 181 -18.17 5.51 -17.06
N LEU A 182 -18.44 4.53 -16.19
CA LEU A 182 -17.91 3.17 -16.35
C LEU A 182 -18.44 2.48 -17.62
N ALA A 183 -19.70 2.72 -17.98
CA ALA A 183 -20.35 2.09 -19.15
C ALA A 183 -19.90 2.70 -20.47
N THR A 184 -19.60 4.00 -20.50
CA THR A 184 -19.29 4.74 -21.73
C THR A 184 -17.79 4.87 -22.01
N ASN A 185 -16.94 4.76 -20.99
CA ASN A 185 -15.49 4.94 -21.12
C ASN A 185 -14.71 3.68 -20.73
N GLN A 186 -14.32 2.90 -21.75
CA GLN A 186 -13.58 1.66 -21.58
C GLN A 186 -12.22 1.85 -20.87
N GLU A 187 -11.55 2.98 -21.10
CA GLU A 187 -10.28 3.27 -20.43
C GLU A 187 -10.48 3.46 -18.92
N VAL A 188 -11.52 4.20 -18.52
CA VAL A 188 -11.89 4.39 -17.11
C VAL A 188 -12.20 3.03 -16.47
N ALA A 189 -13.00 2.20 -17.14
CA ALA A 189 -13.34 0.86 -16.65
C ALA A 189 -12.09 -0.01 -16.44
N LEU A 190 -11.16 -0.06 -17.40
CA LEU A 190 -9.90 -0.80 -17.29
C LEU A 190 -9.03 -0.28 -16.13
N LYS A 191 -9.03 1.01 -15.90
CA LYS A 191 -8.26 1.63 -14.82
C LYS A 191 -8.87 1.32 -13.44
N VAL A 192 -10.19 1.34 -13.33
CA VAL A 192 -10.89 0.88 -12.11
C VAL A 192 -10.56 -0.60 -11.82
N ILE A 193 -10.56 -1.46 -12.84
CA ILE A 193 -10.16 -2.87 -12.69
C ILE A 193 -8.72 -3.00 -12.16
N LYS A 194 -7.77 -2.24 -12.72
CA LYS A 194 -6.38 -2.24 -12.25
C LYS A 194 -6.26 -1.75 -10.80
N LEU A 195 -7.01 -0.72 -10.43
CA LEU A 195 -7.07 -0.22 -9.06
C LEU A 195 -7.58 -1.29 -8.09
N LEU A 196 -8.66 -1.98 -8.45
CA LEU A 196 -9.22 -3.08 -7.65
C LEU A 196 -8.21 -4.22 -7.50
N ALA A 197 -7.50 -4.60 -8.57
CA ALA A 197 -6.47 -5.63 -8.53
C ALA A 197 -5.31 -5.24 -7.59
N ASN A 198 -4.85 -3.98 -7.64
CA ASN A 198 -3.82 -3.47 -6.73
C ASN A 198 -4.30 -3.46 -5.27
N ASN A 199 -5.55 -3.07 -5.03
CA ASN A 199 -6.15 -3.09 -3.69
C ASN A 199 -6.17 -4.51 -3.12
N ILE A 200 -6.49 -5.53 -3.92
CA ILE A 200 -6.46 -6.93 -3.49
C ILE A 200 -5.05 -7.32 -3.05
N ALA A 201 -4.02 -7.04 -3.87
CA ALA A 201 -2.63 -7.35 -3.54
C ALA A 201 -2.16 -6.66 -2.24
N GLU A 202 -2.54 -5.41 -2.01
CA GLU A 202 -2.25 -4.68 -0.76
C GLU A 202 -2.94 -5.33 0.44
N LYS A 203 -4.20 -5.74 0.30
CA LYS A 203 -4.95 -6.43 1.36
C LYS A 203 -4.36 -7.78 1.71
N GLU A 204 -3.92 -8.56 0.72
CA GLU A 204 -3.22 -9.82 0.94
C GLU A 204 -1.93 -9.60 1.75
N GLN A 205 -1.13 -8.59 1.42
CA GLN A 205 0.07 -8.24 2.18
C GLN A 205 -0.25 -7.82 3.62
N GLN A 206 -1.33 -7.04 3.83
CA GLN A 206 -1.78 -6.67 5.18
C GLN A 206 -2.19 -7.90 5.99
N LEU A 207 -2.90 -8.86 5.40
CA LEU A 207 -3.28 -10.11 6.06
C LEU A 207 -2.04 -10.92 6.48
N VAL A 208 -1.05 -11.07 5.59
CA VAL A 208 0.21 -11.74 5.91
C VAL A 208 0.94 -11.03 7.05
N ALA A 209 0.98 -9.70 7.03
CA ALA A 209 1.62 -8.92 8.09
C ALA A 209 0.91 -9.10 9.45
N LEU A 210 -0.43 -9.11 9.47
CA LEU A 210 -1.22 -9.34 10.68
C LEU A 210 -1.01 -10.76 11.25
N ALA A 211 -0.89 -11.76 10.38
CA ALA A 211 -0.74 -13.16 10.78
C ALA A 211 0.68 -13.52 11.25
N TYR A 212 1.71 -12.94 10.64
CA TYR A 212 3.09 -13.44 10.81
C TYR A 212 4.09 -12.39 11.33
N HIS A 213 3.80 -11.08 11.21
CA HIS A 213 4.74 -10.08 11.71
C HIS A 213 4.62 -9.92 13.23
N SER A 214 5.77 -9.78 13.89
CA SER A 214 5.83 -9.40 15.31
C SER A 214 5.13 -8.05 15.54
N LEU A 215 4.68 -7.79 16.78
CA LEU A 215 4.08 -6.51 17.13
C LEU A 215 5.00 -5.34 16.75
N ARG A 216 6.28 -5.47 17.04
CA ARG A 216 7.28 -4.45 16.77
C ARG A 216 7.39 -4.15 15.26
N LYS A 217 7.38 -5.19 14.43
CA LYS A 217 7.38 -5.06 12.97
C LYS A 217 6.10 -4.40 12.45
N ARG A 218 4.93 -4.79 12.96
CA ARG A 218 3.65 -4.19 12.57
C ARG A 218 3.57 -2.70 12.89
N VAL A 219 4.10 -2.28 14.05
CA VAL A 219 4.14 -0.85 14.41
C VAL A 219 5.09 -0.09 13.48
N ALA A 220 6.25 -0.67 13.13
CA ALA A 220 7.15 -0.07 12.16
C ALA A 220 6.50 0.04 10.75
N ASP A 221 5.84 -1.01 10.30
CA ASP A 221 5.14 -1.04 9.01
C ASP A 221 3.99 0.00 8.97
N ALA A 222 3.27 0.20 10.08
CA ALA A 222 2.24 1.23 10.21
C ALA A 222 2.84 2.64 10.05
N LEU A 223 3.95 2.94 10.72
CA LEU A 223 4.65 4.24 10.59
C LEU A 223 5.17 4.47 9.16
N LEU A 224 5.72 3.44 8.53
CA LEU A 224 6.22 3.51 7.16
C LEU A 224 5.08 3.67 6.13
N THR A 225 3.94 3.04 6.38
CA THR A 225 2.73 3.21 5.56
C THR A 225 2.22 4.64 5.63
N LEU A 226 2.15 5.22 6.84
CA LEU A 226 1.77 6.63 7.02
C LEU A 226 2.75 7.57 6.31
N LYS A 227 4.06 7.29 6.38
CA LYS A 227 5.06 8.06 5.64
C LYS A 227 4.82 7.98 4.14
N ARG A 228 4.71 6.78 3.58
CA ARG A 228 4.47 6.59 2.13
C ARG A 228 3.20 7.29 1.64
N LYS A 229 2.16 7.30 2.50
CA LYS A 229 0.85 7.87 2.13
C LYS A 229 0.80 9.39 2.25
N TYR A 230 1.49 9.97 3.23
CA TYR A 230 1.28 11.36 3.61
C TYR A 230 2.53 12.24 3.55
N ALA A 231 3.73 11.68 3.29
CA ALA A 231 4.93 12.50 3.11
C ALA A 231 4.88 13.23 1.77
N ASN A 232 5.19 14.52 1.80
CA ASN A 232 5.48 15.30 0.61
C ASN A 232 6.94 15.09 0.20
N GLU A 233 7.24 15.03 -1.09
CA GLU A 233 8.62 14.85 -1.61
C GLU A 233 9.60 15.92 -1.15
N ALA A 234 9.11 17.08 -0.68
CA ALA A 234 9.93 18.20 -0.20
C ALA A 234 10.31 18.11 1.29
N GLU A 235 9.78 17.14 2.06
CA GLU A 235 10.05 17.04 3.50
C GLU A 235 11.22 16.09 3.77
N GLU A 236 12.37 16.66 4.18
CA GLU A 236 13.54 15.86 4.63
C GLU A 236 13.21 14.94 5.82
N ASN A 237 12.32 15.36 6.72
CA ASN A 237 11.91 14.61 7.91
C ASN A 237 10.39 14.52 7.99
N PHE A 238 9.85 13.37 7.63
CA PHE A 238 8.42 13.10 7.76
C PHE A 238 7.98 13.11 9.22
N SER A 239 7.00 13.97 9.53
CA SER A 239 6.40 14.09 10.86
C SER A 239 4.88 14.01 10.75
N ILE A 240 4.25 13.16 11.56
CA ILE A 240 2.79 12.99 11.53
C ILE A 240 2.15 13.21 12.90
N SER A 241 1.00 13.90 12.88
CA SER A 241 0.10 14.03 14.03
C SER A 241 -1.05 13.03 13.86
N ILE A 242 -0.98 11.92 14.57
CA ILE A 242 -2.00 10.86 14.58
C ILE A 242 -2.30 10.44 16.02
N SER A 243 -3.56 10.09 16.31
CA SER A 243 -3.92 9.57 17.62
C SER A 243 -3.23 8.22 17.88
N ARG A 244 -2.95 7.92 19.15
CA ARG A 244 -2.37 6.61 19.51
C ARG A 244 -3.34 5.47 19.22
N GLU A 245 -4.62 5.73 19.33
CA GLU A 245 -5.69 4.82 19.00
C GLU A 245 -5.71 4.49 17.49
N ASP A 246 -5.75 5.51 16.62
CA ASP A 246 -5.72 5.28 15.17
C ASP A 246 -4.44 4.54 14.73
N LEU A 247 -3.27 4.90 15.31
CA LEU A 247 -2.02 4.22 15.00
C LEU A 247 -2.04 2.75 15.47
N ALA A 248 -2.65 2.46 16.63
CA ALA A 248 -2.84 1.11 17.12
C ALA A 248 -3.78 0.30 16.20
N ASN A 249 -4.86 0.94 15.74
CA ASN A 249 -5.82 0.35 14.81
C ASN A 249 -5.21 0.07 13.43
N ILE A 250 -4.26 0.90 12.96
CA ILE A 250 -3.48 0.62 11.74
C ILE A 250 -2.54 -0.58 11.94
N ALA A 251 -1.86 -0.64 13.10
CA ALA A 251 -0.94 -1.73 13.41
C ALA A 251 -1.66 -3.03 13.83
N GLY A 252 -2.99 -3.01 13.99
CA GLY A 252 -3.79 -4.14 14.46
C GLY A 252 -3.42 -4.60 15.87
N THR A 253 -3.26 -3.66 16.82
CA THR A 253 -2.83 -3.94 18.18
C THR A 253 -3.56 -3.10 19.22
N ALA A 254 -3.42 -3.45 20.50
CA ALA A 254 -3.92 -2.64 21.60
C ALA A 254 -3.07 -1.36 21.79
N THR A 255 -3.73 -0.26 22.18
CA THR A 255 -3.09 1.05 22.39
C THR A 255 -1.93 1.01 23.39
N GLU A 256 -2.06 0.24 24.48
CA GLU A 256 -1.02 0.08 25.50
C GLU A 256 0.25 -0.59 24.91
N SER A 257 0.04 -1.62 24.10
CA SER A 257 1.14 -2.33 23.43
C SER A 257 1.84 -1.45 22.40
N LEU A 258 1.08 -0.64 21.65
CA LEU A 258 1.61 0.38 20.78
C LEU A 258 2.50 1.37 21.53
N ILE A 259 1.98 1.96 22.65
CA ILE A 259 2.69 2.98 23.42
C ILE A 259 4.04 2.45 23.92
N ARG A 260 4.09 1.20 24.41
CA ARG A 260 5.35 0.55 24.82
C ARG A 260 6.31 0.44 23.65
N THR A 261 5.86 -0.06 22.51
CA THR A 261 6.69 -0.20 21.31
C THR A 261 7.22 1.15 20.80
N LEU A 262 6.39 2.21 20.82
CA LEU A 262 6.83 3.57 20.45
C LEU A 262 7.87 4.12 21.44
N SER A 263 7.75 3.80 22.74
CA SER A 263 8.76 4.17 23.74
C SER A 263 10.11 3.50 23.45
N ASP A 264 10.09 2.20 23.10
CA ASP A 264 11.29 1.47 22.70
C ASP A 264 11.92 2.08 21.45
N PHE A 265 11.13 2.35 20.41
CA PHE A 265 11.62 3.02 19.20
C PHE A 265 12.24 4.40 19.45
N LYS A 266 11.65 5.17 20.38
CA LYS A 266 12.20 6.46 20.81
C LYS A 266 13.55 6.27 21.51
N ASN A 267 13.65 5.32 22.44
CA ASN A 267 14.90 5.02 23.18
C ASN A 267 16.01 4.55 22.22
N GLU A 268 15.66 3.79 21.18
CA GLU A 268 16.57 3.33 20.14
C GLU A 268 16.88 4.40 19.08
N LYS A 269 16.33 5.59 19.22
CA LYS A 269 16.49 6.70 18.25
C LYS A 269 16.03 6.34 16.83
N LEU A 270 15.02 5.49 16.71
CA LEU A 270 14.37 5.17 15.43
C LEU A 270 13.34 6.24 15.06
N ILE A 271 12.68 6.80 16.09
CA ILE A 271 11.69 7.85 15.97
C ILE A 271 11.95 8.93 17.04
N GLU A 272 11.40 10.11 16.81
CA GLU A 272 11.24 11.17 17.80
C GLU A 272 9.75 11.42 18.05
N ILE A 273 9.40 11.74 19.30
CA ILE A 273 8.04 12.13 19.66
C ILE A 273 8.12 13.47 20.37
N LYS A 274 7.59 14.52 19.71
CA LYS A 274 7.50 15.88 20.24
C LYS A 274 6.10 16.43 20.02
N GLU A 275 5.51 17.03 21.03
CA GLU A 275 4.19 17.68 20.97
C GLU A 275 3.10 16.80 20.30
N GLY A 276 3.11 15.49 20.59
CA GLY A 276 2.18 14.54 20.03
C GLY A 276 2.50 14.05 18.60
N LYS A 277 3.40 14.73 17.88
CA LYS A 277 3.87 14.34 16.55
C LYS A 277 4.95 13.25 16.61
N ILE A 278 4.92 12.35 15.67
CA ILE A 278 5.93 11.29 15.50
C ILE A 278 6.75 11.59 14.27
N THR A 279 8.07 11.72 14.44
CA THR A 279 9.04 11.91 13.36
C THR A 279 9.88 10.66 13.18
N ILE A 280 10.00 10.17 11.96
CA ILE A 280 10.83 9.01 11.64
C ILE A 280 12.28 9.49 11.45
N LEU A 281 13.21 8.99 12.29
CA LEU A 281 14.63 9.33 12.24
C LEU A 281 15.47 8.31 11.46
N ALA A 282 15.10 7.04 11.54
CA ALA A 282 15.90 5.93 10.98
C ALA A 282 15.04 4.95 10.15
N GLU A 283 14.55 5.43 9.00
CA GLU A 283 13.66 4.67 8.12
C GLU A 283 14.24 3.30 7.73
N ARG A 284 15.51 3.25 7.30
CA ARG A 284 16.16 1.98 6.90
C ARG A 284 16.19 0.95 8.03
N LYS A 285 16.32 1.39 9.28
CA LYS A 285 16.29 0.48 10.43
C LYS A 285 14.89 -0.05 10.69
N LEU A 286 13.85 0.79 10.55
CA LEU A 286 12.44 0.37 10.66
C LEU A 286 12.06 -0.62 9.56
N LEU A 287 12.50 -0.39 8.31
CA LEU A 287 12.29 -1.31 7.19
C LEU A 287 12.89 -2.71 7.45
N ASN A 288 14.08 -2.74 8.05
CA ASN A 288 14.87 -3.96 8.28
C ASN A 288 14.62 -4.61 9.65
N LEU A 289 13.57 -4.23 10.37
CA LEU A 289 13.21 -4.93 11.59
C LEU A 289 12.78 -6.37 11.24
N PHE A 290 13.41 -7.32 11.92
CA PHE A 290 13.07 -8.74 11.81
C PHE A 290 11.80 -9.07 12.63
N ASN A 291 11.15 -10.18 12.26
CA ASN A 291 10.02 -10.76 13.01
C ASN A 291 10.47 -11.29 14.38
#